data_a90b014f322e34f8f35c01f6854f6ba8
#
_entry.id   a90b014f322e34f8f35c01f6854f6ba8
#
_cell.length_a   1.000
_cell.length_b   1.000
_cell.length_c   1.000
_cell.angle_alpha   90.00
_cell.angle_beta   90.00
_cell.angle_gamma   90.00
#
_symmetry.space_group_name_H-M   'P 1'
#
loop_
_entity.id
_entity.type
_entity.pdbx_description
1 polymer ?
#
loop_
_entity_poly.entity_id
_entity_poly.type
_entity_poly.pdbx_seq_one_letter_code
_entity_poly.pdbx_strand_id
1 'polypeptide(L)'
;MNTRSSVITSLIIVFLTAVILVGIDRFGTHSRVIRQVGTIQAQHIDKKLVDDPKEAYRIWRDAGYRGRTIVFIADRWESFDPGELIPAQMFRAYPLQLYNTARLMEDDYLNGITFLYIASLNKIIRKIVMIAPDSEVGRMKVSAAKAKDSAVSEKAVFISRQGFPRWYTTAANFTAVKEPVLLYIGASYFKHVQPEELFRMLSASGLQTDSVILCREKGKDSATENEIIKLGRFAALIGITPPSAGSGSMTQPTSKQQNQAPAL
;
A
#
# COMPACT_ATOMS: atom_id res chain seq x y z
N MET A 1 -33.57 -0.63 -50.10
CA MET A 1 -32.61 -1.13 -49.08
C MET A 1 -33.17 -0.72 -47.70
N ASN A 2 -33.43 -1.69 -46.84
CA ASN A 2 -34.21 -1.45 -45.57
C ASN A 2 -33.36 -0.70 -44.52
N THR A 3 -33.59 0.60 -44.38
CA THR A 3 -32.96 1.44 -43.35
C THR A 3 -33.12 0.91 -41.91
N ARG A 4 -34.25 0.23 -41.64
CA ARG A 4 -34.50 -0.41 -40.32
C ARG A 4 -33.53 -1.53 -39.99
N SER A 5 -33.15 -2.35 -40.98
CA SER A 5 -32.21 -3.45 -40.79
C SER A 5 -30.80 -2.91 -40.44
N SER A 6 -30.35 -1.83 -41.08
CA SER A 6 -29.05 -1.21 -40.85
C SER A 6 -28.97 -0.61 -39.43
N VAL A 7 -29.99 0.02 -38.94
CA VAL A 7 -30.02 0.60 -37.58
C VAL A 7 -29.96 -0.49 -36.51
N ILE A 8 -30.71 -1.58 -36.69
CA ILE A 8 -30.67 -2.71 -35.72
C ILE A 8 -29.28 -3.36 -35.70
N THR A 9 -28.65 -3.57 -36.86
CA THR A 9 -27.30 -4.14 -36.95
C THR A 9 -26.27 -3.24 -36.25
N SER A 10 -26.35 -1.92 -36.45
CA SER A 10 -25.47 -0.96 -35.79
C SER A 10 -25.61 -0.97 -34.26
N LEU A 11 -26.85 -1.05 -33.75
CA LEU A 11 -27.15 -1.14 -32.32
C LEU A 11 -26.57 -2.44 -31.69
N ILE A 12 -26.70 -3.57 -32.38
CA ILE A 12 -26.15 -4.85 -31.94
C ILE A 12 -24.62 -4.79 -31.88
N ILE A 13 -23.97 -4.20 -32.89
CA ILE A 13 -22.51 -4.05 -32.91
C ILE A 13 -22.05 -3.16 -31.74
N VAL A 14 -22.69 -2.02 -31.50
CA VAL A 14 -22.35 -1.14 -30.38
C VAL A 14 -22.52 -1.84 -29.03
N PHE A 15 -23.62 -2.60 -28.87
CA PHE A 15 -23.86 -3.36 -27.65
C PHE A 15 -22.84 -4.47 -27.44
N LEU A 16 -22.50 -5.25 -28.47
CA LEU A 16 -21.46 -6.28 -28.42
C LEU A 16 -20.09 -5.68 -28.11
N THR A 17 -19.76 -4.55 -28.74
CA THR A 17 -18.49 -3.86 -28.45
C THR A 17 -18.43 -3.39 -27.01
N ALA A 18 -19.52 -2.83 -26.47
CA ALA A 18 -19.60 -2.40 -25.08
C ALA A 18 -19.46 -3.61 -24.12
N VAL A 19 -20.13 -4.74 -24.41
CA VAL A 19 -20.00 -5.98 -23.61
C VAL A 19 -18.58 -6.55 -23.66
N ILE A 20 -17.95 -6.53 -24.83
CA ILE A 20 -16.57 -6.98 -25.00
C ILE A 20 -15.62 -6.05 -24.22
N LEU A 21 -15.78 -4.72 -24.32
CA LEU A 21 -14.96 -3.77 -23.57
C LEU A 21 -15.12 -3.91 -22.07
N VAL A 22 -16.35 -4.09 -21.57
CA VAL A 22 -16.60 -4.36 -20.14
C VAL A 22 -16.06 -5.74 -19.74
N GLY A 23 -16.15 -6.72 -20.62
CA GLY A 23 -15.56 -8.05 -20.43
C GLY A 23 -14.03 -7.98 -20.36
N ILE A 24 -13.39 -7.27 -21.29
CA ILE A 24 -11.93 -7.07 -21.28
C ILE A 24 -11.50 -6.31 -20.02
N ASP A 25 -12.22 -5.27 -19.61
CA ASP A 25 -11.91 -4.54 -18.38
C ASP A 25 -12.11 -5.41 -17.11
N ARG A 26 -13.13 -6.26 -17.10
CA ARG A 26 -13.37 -7.18 -15.96
C ARG A 26 -12.55 -8.47 -15.98
N PHE A 27 -12.21 -9.00 -17.14
CA PHE A 27 -11.59 -10.31 -17.30
C PHE A 27 -10.19 -10.26 -17.93
N GLY A 28 -9.89 -9.26 -18.76
CA GLY A 28 -8.64 -9.18 -19.53
C GLY A 28 -7.44 -8.66 -18.72
N THR A 29 -7.66 -7.93 -17.66
CA THR A 29 -6.58 -7.48 -16.75
C THR A 29 -6.28 -8.47 -15.63
N HIS A 30 -7.00 -9.57 -15.54
CA HIS A 30 -6.63 -10.73 -14.74
C HIS A 30 -5.74 -11.70 -15.56
N SER A 31 -4.72 -11.19 -16.21
CA SER A 31 -3.52 -11.98 -16.38
C SER A 31 -3.16 -12.43 -14.96
N ARG A 32 -3.53 -13.67 -14.61
CA ARG A 32 -3.12 -14.31 -13.38
C ARG A 32 -1.61 -14.45 -13.46
N VAL A 33 -0.91 -13.39 -13.16
CA VAL A 33 0.49 -13.52 -12.76
C VAL A 33 0.44 -14.53 -11.63
N ILE A 34 0.90 -15.75 -11.89
CA ILE A 34 1.03 -16.79 -10.87
C ILE A 34 2.03 -16.23 -9.89
N ARG A 35 1.52 -15.62 -8.83
CA ARG A 35 2.36 -15.01 -7.82
C ARG A 35 2.79 -16.10 -6.86
N GLN A 36 4.05 -16.09 -6.58
CA GLN A 36 4.61 -16.99 -5.61
C GLN A 36 4.17 -16.51 -4.23
N VAL A 37 3.44 -17.36 -3.53
CA VAL A 37 2.91 -17.11 -2.19
C VAL A 37 3.74 -17.91 -1.20
N GLY A 38 4.08 -17.30 -0.08
CA GLY A 38 4.85 -17.98 0.95
C GLY A 38 4.77 -17.26 2.30
N THR A 39 5.40 -17.83 3.30
CA THR A 39 5.63 -17.16 4.58
C THR A 39 6.61 -16.00 4.41
N ILE A 40 6.68 -15.10 5.39
CA ILE A 40 7.60 -13.95 5.35
C ILE A 40 9.09 -14.32 5.17
N GLN A 41 9.44 -15.58 5.47
CA GLN A 41 10.80 -16.11 5.30
C GLN A 41 11.07 -16.63 3.90
N ALA A 42 10.04 -16.96 3.12
CA ALA A 42 10.20 -17.57 1.82
C ALA A 42 11.02 -16.64 0.88
N GLN A 43 12.07 -17.18 0.25
CA GLN A 43 12.97 -16.37 -0.59
C GLN A 43 12.34 -15.96 -1.92
N HIS A 44 11.35 -16.70 -2.38
CA HIS A 44 10.72 -16.49 -3.67
C HIS A 44 9.65 -15.39 -3.70
N ILE A 45 9.25 -14.84 -2.53
CA ILE A 45 8.29 -13.74 -2.49
C ILE A 45 8.97 -12.39 -2.74
N ASP A 46 8.24 -11.43 -3.32
CA ASP A 46 8.75 -10.09 -3.56
C ASP A 46 8.89 -9.32 -2.23
N LYS A 47 10.13 -8.95 -1.90
CA LYS A 47 10.46 -8.22 -0.66
C LYS A 47 11.23 -6.96 -1.02
N LYS A 48 10.75 -5.82 -0.56
CA LYS A 48 11.37 -4.53 -0.86
C LYS A 48 11.51 -3.67 0.37
N LEU A 49 12.61 -2.92 0.40
CA LEU A 49 12.86 -1.88 1.38
C LEU A 49 12.77 -0.53 0.67
N VAL A 50 11.85 0.32 1.12
CA VAL A 50 11.57 1.62 0.53
C VAL A 50 11.77 2.74 1.55
N ASP A 51 11.89 3.97 1.08
CA ASP A 51 12.06 5.14 1.95
C ASP A 51 10.73 5.85 2.25
N ASP A 52 9.81 5.86 1.29
CA ASP A 52 8.55 6.57 1.36
C ASP A 52 7.36 5.62 1.18
N PRO A 53 6.31 5.70 2.01
CA PRO A 53 5.13 4.85 1.90
C PRO A 53 4.45 4.87 0.51
N LYS A 54 4.51 6.00 -0.22
CA LYS A 54 3.94 6.09 -1.58
C LYS A 54 4.60 5.13 -2.57
N GLU A 55 5.83 4.70 -2.32
CA GLU A 55 6.52 3.73 -3.16
C GLU A 55 5.84 2.35 -3.06
N ALA A 56 5.31 1.98 -1.90
CA ALA A 56 4.55 0.75 -1.74
C ALA A 56 3.35 0.70 -2.70
N TYR A 57 2.60 1.79 -2.78
CA TYR A 57 1.49 1.90 -3.74
C TYR A 57 1.97 1.70 -5.19
N ARG A 58 3.05 2.38 -5.61
CA ARG A 58 3.60 2.26 -6.97
C ARG A 58 4.02 0.83 -7.27
N ILE A 59 4.73 0.18 -6.34
CA ILE A 59 5.14 -1.22 -6.48
C ILE A 59 3.93 -2.13 -6.68
N TRP A 60 2.88 -1.98 -5.87
CA TRP A 60 1.68 -2.81 -5.99
C TRP A 60 0.91 -2.54 -7.28
N ARG A 61 0.79 -1.26 -7.69
CA ARG A 61 0.16 -0.86 -8.95
C ARG A 61 0.89 -1.47 -10.14
N ASP A 62 2.21 -1.27 -10.21
CA ASP A 62 3.03 -1.70 -11.34
C ASP A 62 3.13 -3.22 -11.44
N ALA A 63 3.13 -3.91 -10.30
CA ALA A 63 2.97 -5.34 -10.23
C ALA A 63 1.54 -5.83 -10.56
N GLY A 64 0.57 -4.95 -10.80
CA GLY A 64 -0.81 -5.30 -11.19
C GLY A 64 -1.62 -5.96 -10.08
N TYR A 65 -1.36 -5.67 -8.79
CA TYR A 65 -2.20 -6.18 -7.70
C TYR A 65 -3.62 -5.62 -7.78
N ARG A 66 -4.63 -6.46 -7.49
CA ARG A 66 -6.04 -6.08 -7.45
C ARG A 66 -6.79 -6.85 -6.37
N GLY A 67 -7.70 -6.15 -5.67
CA GLY A 67 -8.62 -6.74 -4.70
C GLY A 67 -7.96 -7.44 -3.52
N ARG A 68 -6.76 -6.98 -3.10
CA ARG A 68 -5.96 -7.66 -2.07
C ARG A 68 -6.33 -7.20 -0.67
N THR A 69 -6.15 -8.10 0.29
CA THR A 69 -6.08 -7.71 1.70
C THR A 69 -4.67 -7.25 2.00
N ILE A 70 -4.53 -6.11 2.68
CA ILE A 70 -3.27 -5.67 3.24
C ILE A 70 -3.25 -5.91 4.75
N VAL A 71 -2.12 -6.41 5.24
CA VAL A 71 -1.75 -6.33 6.66
C VAL A 71 -0.78 -5.16 6.78
N PHE A 72 -1.23 -4.12 7.46
CA PHE A 72 -0.51 -2.87 7.64
C PHE A 72 -0.03 -2.75 9.08
N ILE A 73 1.26 -2.63 9.26
CA ILE A 73 1.93 -2.56 10.56
C ILE A 73 2.72 -1.27 10.62
N ALA A 74 2.19 -0.27 11.29
CA ALA A 74 2.85 1.02 11.51
C ALA A 74 2.21 1.73 12.71
N ASP A 75 2.95 2.69 13.27
CA ASP A 75 2.43 3.54 14.36
C ASP A 75 1.59 4.72 13.81
N ARG A 76 1.76 5.03 12.52
CA ARG A 76 1.15 6.20 11.88
C ARG A 76 0.02 5.82 10.94
N TRP A 77 -1.20 6.02 11.40
CA TRP A 77 -2.41 5.78 10.62
C TRP A 77 -3.54 6.79 10.94
N GLU A 78 -3.26 7.77 11.81
CA GLU A 78 -4.22 8.77 12.27
C GLU A 78 -4.79 9.63 11.13
N SER A 79 -4.01 9.84 10.10
CA SER A 79 -4.34 10.70 8.97
C SER A 79 -5.12 10.00 7.86
N PHE A 80 -5.64 8.79 8.13
CA PHE A 80 -6.48 8.08 7.19
C PHE A 80 -7.95 8.54 7.31
N ASP A 81 -8.18 9.85 7.44
CA ASP A 81 -9.51 10.41 7.25
C ASP A 81 -9.66 10.90 5.80
N PRO A 82 -10.28 10.10 4.93
CA PRO A 82 -10.46 10.48 3.53
C PRO A 82 -11.35 11.73 3.37
N GLY A 83 -12.14 12.08 4.37
CA GLY A 83 -13.05 13.21 4.34
C GLY A 83 -12.35 14.56 4.27
N GLU A 84 -11.14 14.64 4.82
CA GLU A 84 -10.31 15.86 4.78
C GLU A 84 -9.44 15.95 3.52
N LEU A 85 -9.13 14.80 2.89
CA LEU A 85 -8.12 14.71 1.86
C LEU A 85 -8.68 14.78 0.44
N ILE A 86 -9.86 14.20 0.20
CA ILE A 86 -10.48 14.19 -1.12
C ILE A 86 -11.99 14.31 -0.95
N PRO A 87 -12.62 15.37 -1.41
CA PRO A 87 -14.07 15.53 -1.29
C PRO A 87 -14.80 14.35 -1.93
N ALA A 88 -15.55 13.59 -1.12
CA ALA A 88 -16.34 12.44 -1.58
C ALA A 88 -17.31 12.80 -2.72
N GLN A 89 -17.64 14.06 -2.86
CA GLN A 89 -18.45 14.63 -3.93
C GLN A 89 -17.79 14.51 -5.31
N MET A 90 -16.45 14.53 -5.40
CA MET A 90 -15.73 14.34 -6.67
C MET A 90 -15.93 12.92 -7.23
N PHE A 91 -16.16 11.92 -6.36
CA PHE A 91 -16.42 10.54 -6.78
C PHE A 91 -17.85 10.27 -7.22
N ARG A 92 -18.81 11.00 -6.69
CA ARG A 92 -20.22 10.83 -7.02
C ARG A 92 -20.64 11.52 -8.31
N ALA A 93 -19.94 12.58 -8.67
CA ALA A 93 -20.34 13.43 -9.79
C ALA A 93 -19.97 12.87 -11.19
N TYR A 94 -18.94 11.99 -11.30
CA TYR A 94 -18.39 11.62 -12.62
C TYR A 94 -17.94 10.15 -12.68
N PRO A 95 -18.86 9.17 -12.73
CA PRO A 95 -18.50 7.75 -12.75
C PRO A 95 -17.65 7.33 -13.96
N LEU A 96 -17.75 8.03 -15.09
CA LEU A 96 -16.94 7.75 -16.30
C LEU A 96 -15.56 8.41 -16.27
N GLN A 97 -15.36 9.43 -15.44
CA GLN A 97 -14.06 10.07 -15.24
C GLN A 97 -13.23 9.39 -14.14
N LEU A 98 -13.79 8.41 -13.42
CA LEU A 98 -13.11 7.71 -12.33
C LEU A 98 -11.77 7.09 -12.77
N TYR A 99 -11.66 6.62 -13.99
CA TYR A 99 -10.42 6.05 -14.50
C TYR A 99 -9.32 7.10 -14.70
N ASN A 100 -9.66 8.27 -15.24
CA ASN A 100 -8.74 9.40 -15.39
C ASN A 100 -8.52 10.14 -14.06
N THR A 101 -9.53 10.21 -13.22
CA THR A 101 -9.46 10.85 -11.90
C THR A 101 -8.56 10.07 -10.95
N ALA A 102 -8.53 8.73 -11.02
CA ALA A 102 -7.63 7.92 -10.20
C ALA A 102 -6.16 8.20 -10.54
N ARG A 103 -5.84 8.44 -11.81
CA ARG A 103 -4.50 8.79 -12.26
C ARG A 103 -4.11 10.22 -11.89
N LEU A 104 -5.02 11.16 -12.05
CA LEU A 104 -4.83 12.55 -11.59
C LEU A 104 -4.61 12.62 -10.08
N MET A 105 -5.32 11.78 -9.30
CA MET A 105 -5.13 11.67 -7.86
C MET A 105 -3.77 11.09 -7.46
N GLU A 106 -3.16 10.25 -8.29
CA GLU A 106 -1.80 9.79 -8.04
C GLU A 106 -0.80 10.93 -8.07
N ASP A 107 -0.91 11.81 -9.06
CA ASP A 107 0.04 12.90 -9.24
C ASP A 107 -0.15 14.01 -8.19
N ASP A 108 -1.41 14.35 -7.85
CA ASP A 108 -1.72 15.49 -6.98
C ASP A 108 -1.82 15.12 -5.49
N TYR A 109 -2.23 13.90 -5.16
CA TYR A 109 -2.59 13.52 -3.80
C TYR A 109 -1.82 12.34 -3.23
N LEU A 110 -1.02 11.63 -4.04
CA LEU A 110 -0.26 10.49 -3.55
C LEU A 110 0.90 10.94 -2.66
N ASN A 111 0.79 10.67 -1.39
CA ASN A 111 1.84 10.91 -0.40
C ASN A 111 1.87 9.79 0.65
N GLY A 112 2.75 9.91 1.65
CA GLY A 112 2.92 8.90 2.69
C GLY A 112 1.68 8.68 3.57
N ILE A 113 0.72 9.58 3.54
CA ILE A 113 -0.52 9.52 4.33
C ILE A 113 -1.66 8.93 3.51
N THR A 114 -1.76 9.30 2.23
CA THR A 114 -2.90 8.98 1.36
C THR A 114 -2.76 7.69 0.57
N PHE A 115 -1.57 7.08 0.55
CA PHE A 115 -1.27 5.95 -0.34
C PHE A 115 -2.19 4.74 -0.17
N LEU A 116 -2.61 4.41 1.06
CA LEU A 116 -3.57 3.33 1.30
C LEU A 116 -4.96 3.66 0.77
N TYR A 117 -5.37 4.92 0.93
CA TYR A 117 -6.64 5.40 0.41
C TYR A 117 -6.67 5.33 -1.12
N ILE A 118 -5.63 5.84 -1.78
CA ILE A 118 -5.50 5.79 -3.24
C ILE A 118 -5.40 4.33 -3.73
N ALA A 119 -4.69 3.45 -3.00
CA ALA A 119 -4.65 2.03 -3.31
C ALA A 119 -6.04 1.36 -3.23
N SER A 120 -6.87 1.77 -2.28
CA SER A 120 -8.24 1.28 -2.14
C SER A 120 -9.15 1.81 -3.27
N LEU A 121 -9.03 3.09 -3.63
CA LEU A 121 -9.77 3.68 -4.75
C LEU A 121 -9.44 3.01 -6.08
N ASN A 122 -8.16 2.73 -6.32
CA ASN A 122 -7.67 2.02 -7.50
C ASN A 122 -7.92 0.50 -7.44
N LYS A 123 -8.70 0.03 -6.44
CA LYS A 123 -9.07 -1.38 -6.25
C LYS A 123 -7.87 -2.32 -6.11
N ILE A 124 -6.69 -1.81 -5.77
CA ILE A 124 -5.52 -2.63 -5.41
C ILE A 124 -5.82 -3.32 -4.09
N ILE A 125 -6.32 -2.56 -3.12
CA ILE A 125 -6.68 -3.03 -1.78
C ILE A 125 -8.22 -3.04 -1.66
N ARG A 126 -8.76 -4.12 -1.10
CA ARG A 126 -10.19 -4.25 -0.75
C ARG A 126 -10.45 -4.30 0.74
N LYS A 127 -9.44 -4.67 1.52
CA LYS A 127 -9.53 -4.87 2.96
C LYS A 127 -8.21 -4.48 3.63
N ILE A 128 -8.31 -3.78 4.74
CA ILE A 128 -7.15 -3.36 5.52
C ILE A 128 -7.23 -3.99 6.91
N VAL A 129 -6.19 -4.72 7.31
CA VAL A 129 -5.98 -5.20 8.66
C VAL A 129 -4.80 -4.43 9.23
N MET A 130 -5.06 -3.60 10.22
CA MET A 130 -4.07 -2.75 10.86
C MET A 130 -3.62 -3.39 12.18
N ILE A 131 -2.34 -3.68 12.27
CA ILE A 131 -1.71 -4.07 13.53
C ILE A 131 -1.14 -2.81 14.15
N ALA A 132 -1.73 -2.39 15.26
CA ALA A 132 -1.41 -1.17 15.96
C ALA A 132 -1.00 -1.45 17.42
N PRO A 133 -0.35 -0.48 18.10
CA PRO A 133 -0.09 -0.58 19.53
C PRO A 133 -1.37 -0.71 20.36
N ASP A 134 -1.29 -1.34 21.53
CA ASP A 134 -2.44 -1.58 22.40
C ASP A 134 -3.17 -0.29 22.78
N SER A 135 -2.43 0.79 23.05
CA SER A 135 -2.98 2.10 23.37
C SER A 135 -3.86 2.64 22.23
N GLU A 136 -3.44 2.43 20.98
CA GLU A 136 -4.16 2.88 19.82
C GLU A 136 -5.41 2.05 19.55
N VAL A 137 -5.30 0.72 19.65
CA VAL A 137 -6.47 -0.16 19.55
C VAL A 137 -7.49 0.16 20.67
N GLY A 138 -7.02 0.47 21.89
CA GLY A 138 -7.86 0.93 23.00
C GLY A 138 -8.60 2.23 22.66
N ARG A 139 -7.91 3.21 22.11
CA ARG A 139 -8.50 4.49 21.67
C ARG A 139 -9.54 4.26 20.56
N MET A 140 -9.24 3.37 19.61
CA MET A 140 -10.17 3.00 18.54
C MET A 140 -11.41 2.29 19.05
N LYS A 141 -11.31 1.43 20.07
CA LYS A 141 -12.48 0.80 20.70
C LYS A 141 -13.45 1.85 21.24
N VAL A 142 -12.93 2.86 21.94
CA VAL A 142 -13.75 3.96 22.49
C VAL A 142 -14.41 4.78 21.38
N SER A 143 -13.68 5.10 20.32
CA SER A 143 -14.21 5.86 19.17
C SER A 143 -15.25 5.05 18.39
N ALA A 144 -14.98 3.77 18.14
CA ALA A 144 -15.84 2.88 17.38
C ALA A 144 -17.16 2.58 18.11
N ALA A 145 -17.15 2.51 19.43
CA ALA A 145 -18.38 2.29 20.22
C ALA A 145 -19.45 3.37 19.99
N LYS A 146 -19.05 4.55 19.51
CA LYS A 146 -19.93 5.68 19.21
C LYS A 146 -20.33 5.77 17.71
N ALA A 147 -19.75 4.97 16.85
CA ALA A 147 -19.93 5.06 15.39
C ALA A 147 -20.89 3.98 14.88
N LYS A 148 -21.82 4.36 13.97
CA LYS A 148 -22.86 3.45 13.44
C LYS A 148 -22.30 2.30 12.61
N ASP A 149 -21.21 2.55 11.87
CA ASP A 149 -20.62 1.57 10.93
C ASP A 149 -19.37 0.91 11.52
N SER A 150 -19.47 0.50 12.77
CA SER A 150 -18.37 -0.11 13.50
C SER A 150 -18.84 -1.29 14.34
N ALA A 151 -17.92 -2.21 14.62
CA ALA A 151 -18.10 -3.30 15.57
C ALA A 151 -16.86 -3.42 16.46
N VAL A 152 -17.09 -3.58 17.75
CA VAL A 152 -16.01 -3.75 18.73
C VAL A 152 -16.08 -5.15 19.29
N SER A 153 -14.95 -5.87 19.24
CA SER A 153 -14.75 -7.15 19.91
C SER A 153 -13.61 -7.05 20.92
N GLU A 154 -13.42 -8.10 21.70
CA GLU A 154 -12.29 -8.17 22.61
C GLU A 154 -10.95 -8.04 21.88
N LYS A 155 -10.80 -8.70 20.73
CA LYS A 155 -9.54 -8.83 19.98
C LYS A 155 -9.34 -7.80 18.88
N ALA A 156 -10.42 -7.19 18.37
CA ALA A 156 -10.34 -6.31 17.21
C ALA A 156 -11.45 -5.27 17.20
N VAL A 157 -11.20 -4.20 16.47
CA VAL A 157 -12.17 -3.17 16.14
C VAL A 157 -12.37 -3.16 14.64
N PHE A 158 -13.61 -3.22 14.21
CA PHE A 158 -14.00 -3.04 12.82
C PHE A 158 -14.57 -1.64 12.63
N ILE A 159 -14.14 -0.94 11.60
CA ILE A 159 -14.68 0.35 11.19
C ILE A 159 -14.84 0.36 9.68
N SER A 160 -16.06 0.67 9.20
CA SER A 160 -16.35 0.86 7.78
C SER A 160 -16.77 2.30 7.56
N ARG A 161 -15.82 3.18 7.33
CA ARG A 161 -16.09 4.56 6.91
C ARG A 161 -15.91 4.69 5.40
N GLN A 162 -16.87 5.34 4.74
CA GLN A 162 -16.81 5.67 3.30
C GLN A 162 -16.55 4.46 2.38
N GLY A 163 -17.03 3.26 2.78
CA GLY A 163 -16.84 2.05 2.00
C GLY A 163 -15.49 1.37 2.11
N PHE A 164 -14.63 1.84 3.04
CA PHE A 164 -13.33 1.22 3.29
C PHE A 164 -13.34 0.42 4.60
N PRO A 165 -13.49 -0.92 4.53
CA PRO A 165 -13.50 -1.77 5.70
C PRO A 165 -12.09 -1.91 6.29
N ARG A 166 -11.95 -1.57 7.57
CA ARG A 166 -10.70 -1.61 8.33
C ARG A 166 -10.88 -2.40 9.61
N TRP A 167 -9.93 -3.28 9.90
CA TRP A 167 -9.83 -4.00 11.16
C TRP A 167 -8.60 -3.52 11.89
N TYR A 168 -8.75 -3.13 13.13
CA TYR A 168 -7.65 -2.75 14.02
C TYR A 168 -7.49 -3.85 15.07
N THR A 169 -6.27 -4.34 15.22
CA THR A 169 -5.92 -5.35 16.21
C THR A 169 -4.52 -5.10 16.74
N THR A 170 -4.18 -5.72 17.84
CA THR A 170 -2.82 -5.69 18.37
C THR A 170 -2.00 -6.85 17.83
N ALA A 171 -0.67 -6.80 17.96
CA ALA A 171 0.19 -7.91 17.59
C ALA A 171 -0.18 -9.20 18.33
N ALA A 172 -0.50 -9.10 19.61
CA ALA A 172 -0.88 -10.26 20.45
C ALA A 172 -2.22 -10.90 20.04
N ASN A 173 -3.15 -10.10 19.53
CA ASN A 173 -4.49 -10.54 19.12
C ASN A 173 -4.62 -10.84 17.63
N PHE A 174 -3.53 -10.62 16.87
CA PHE A 174 -3.55 -10.84 15.42
C PHE A 174 -3.76 -12.30 15.08
N THR A 175 -4.74 -12.57 14.25
CA THR A 175 -4.99 -13.88 13.65
C THR A 175 -4.75 -13.76 12.15
N ALA A 176 -3.95 -14.65 11.60
CA ALA A 176 -3.63 -14.63 10.18
C ALA A 176 -4.87 -14.66 9.30
N VAL A 177 -4.82 -13.88 8.24
CA VAL A 177 -5.83 -13.90 7.19
C VAL A 177 -5.66 -15.18 6.37
N LYS A 178 -6.76 -15.86 6.04
CA LYS A 178 -6.73 -17.13 5.29
C LYS A 178 -6.19 -16.97 3.86
N GLU A 179 -6.33 -15.78 3.28
CA GLU A 179 -5.86 -15.46 1.92
C GLU A 179 -4.48 -14.82 1.95
N PRO A 180 -3.69 -14.97 0.88
CA PRO A 180 -2.41 -14.25 0.76
C PRO A 180 -2.61 -12.73 0.82
N VAL A 181 -1.72 -12.04 1.52
CA VAL A 181 -1.83 -10.61 1.79
C VAL A 181 -0.68 -9.82 1.18
N LEU A 182 -0.89 -8.53 0.99
CA LEU A 182 0.18 -7.56 0.91
C LEU A 182 0.61 -7.22 2.34
N LEU A 183 1.88 -7.39 2.67
CA LEU A 183 2.40 -7.05 3.99
C LEU A 183 3.18 -5.74 3.90
N TYR A 184 2.79 -4.76 4.70
CA TYR A 184 3.52 -3.50 4.86
C TYR A 184 3.96 -3.34 6.32
N ILE A 185 5.22 -3.00 6.52
CA ILE A 185 5.79 -2.73 7.84
C ILE A 185 6.54 -1.41 7.80
N GLY A 186 6.05 -0.42 8.56
CA GLY A 186 6.69 0.86 8.77
C GLY A 186 7.68 0.82 9.92
N ALA A 187 8.77 1.58 9.79
CA ALA A 187 9.81 1.67 10.82
C ALA A 187 9.26 2.20 12.16
N SER A 188 8.27 3.11 12.12
CA SER A 188 7.65 3.71 13.30
C SER A 188 7.08 2.69 14.28
N TYR A 189 6.65 1.51 13.79
CA TYR A 189 6.11 0.46 14.66
C TYR A 189 7.15 -0.12 15.63
N PHE A 190 8.45 -0.08 15.27
CA PHE A 190 9.55 -0.58 16.12
C PHE A 190 9.85 0.29 17.35
N LYS A 191 9.12 1.37 17.54
CA LYS A 191 9.01 2.06 18.82
C LYS A 191 8.38 1.17 19.90
N HIS A 192 7.46 0.29 19.51
CA HIS A 192 6.62 -0.50 20.41
C HIS A 192 7.07 -1.96 20.55
N VAL A 193 7.85 -2.49 19.61
CA VAL A 193 8.18 -3.92 19.53
C VAL A 193 9.65 -4.12 19.11
N GLN A 194 10.25 -5.22 19.53
CA GLN A 194 11.55 -5.61 19.03
C GLN A 194 11.42 -6.39 17.70
N PRO A 195 12.39 -6.27 16.78
CA PRO A 195 12.36 -6.96 15.49
C PRO A 195 12.12 -8.46 15.59
N GLU A 196 12.78 -9.11 16.53
CA GLU A 196 12.72 -10.55 16.75
C GLU A 196 11.33 -11.00 17.27
N GLU A 197 10.69 -10.15 18.06
CA GLU A 197 9.35 -10.39 18.58
C GLU A 197 8.30 -10.29 17.46
N LEU A 198 8.35 -9.22 16.67
CA LEU A 198 7.47 -9.07 15.51
C LEU A 198 7.65 -10.22 14.52
N PHE A 199 8.91 -10.59 14.23
CA PHE A 199 9.23 -11.70 13.36
C PHE A 199 8.64 -13.01 13.86
N ARG A 200 8.81 -13.33 15.15
CA ARG A 200 8.26 -14.54 15.79
C ARG A 200 6.73 -14.56 15.72
N MET A 201 6.09 -13.43 16.01
CA MET A 201 4.64 -13.30 15.94
C MET A 201 4.11 -13.55 14.54
N LEU A 202 4.67 -12.89 13.53
CA LEU A 202 4.25 -13.07 12.13
C LEU A 202 4.52 -14.48 11.63
N SER A 203 5.65 -15.08 12.00
CA SER A 203 5.98 -16.47 11.65
C SER A 203 5.02 -17.47 12.30
N ALA A 204 4.74 -17.29 13.59
CA ALA A 204 3.82 -18.16 14.34
C ALA A 204 2.36 -18.04 13.87
N SER A 205 1.97 -16.88 13.35
CA SER A 205 0.62 -16.68 12.80
C SER A 205 0.36 -17.50 11.53
N GLY A 206 1.39 -17.98 10.85
CA GLY A 206 1.24 -18.68 9.56
C GLY A 206 0.81 -17.75 8.41
N LEU A 207 1.02 -16.44 8.55
CA LEU A 207 0.65 -15.46 7.54
C LEU A 207 1.27 -15.79 6.18
N GLN A 208 0.42 -15.89 5.16
CA GLN A 208 0.84 -16.07 3.78
C GLN A 208 0.86 -14.70 3.07
N THR A 209 1.94 -14.41 2.37
CA THR A 209 2.09 -13.16 1.63
C THR A 209 2.68 -13.41 0.26
N ASP A 210 2.43 -12.53 -0.68
CA ASP A 210 3.05 -12.50 -2.00
C ASP A 210 3.84 -11.19 -2.23
N SER A 211 3.79 -10.25 -1.28
CA SER A 211 4.60 -9.04 -1.30
C SER A 211 4.85 -8.53 0.12
N VAL A 212 6.10 -8.24 0.44
CA VAL A 212 6.50 -7.61 1.71
C VAL A 212 7.18 -6.27 1.40
N ILE A 213 6.60 -5.19 1.89
CA ILE A 213 7.20 -3.87 1.82
C ILE A 213 7.62 -3.44 3.22
N LEU A 214 8.90 -3.17 3.38
CA LEU A 214 9.46 -2.51 4.56
C LEU A 214 9.67 -1.04 4.23
N CYS A 215 9.17 -0.13 5.05
CA CYS A 215 9.29 1.31 4.80
C CYS A 215 10.05 2.00 5.91
N ARG A 216 11.10 2.77 5.55
CA ARG A 216 11.86 3.59 6.50
C ARG A 216 11.11 4.82 6.97
N GLU A 217 10.01 5.18 6.30
CA GLU A 217 9.16 6.34 6.63
C GLU A 217 9.96 7.63 6.79
N LYS A 218 10.85 7.90 5.83
CA LYS A 218 11.63 9.14 5.79
C LYS A 218 10.74 10.34 5.42
N GLY A 219 10.95 11.47 6.06
CA GLY A 219 10.22 12.71 5.77
C GLY A 219 9.85 13.51 7.02
N LYS A 220 8.97 14.49 6.87
CA LYS A 220 8.41 15.26 7.98
C LYS A 220 7.62 14.31 8.87
N ASP A 221 7.93 14.25 10.14
CA ASP A 221 7.42 13.27 11.11
C ASP A 221 7.95 11.84 10.88
N SER A 222 9.16 11.70 10.41
CA SER A 222 9.82 10.43 10.09
C SER A 222 10.01 9.52 11.31
N ALA A 223 10.21 8.23 11.04
CA ALA A 223 10.73 7.31 12.04
C ALA A 223 12.12 7.78 12.52
N THR A 224 12.41 7.52 13.78
CA THR A 224 13.73 7.83 14.36
C THR A 224 14.81 6.91 13.79
N GLU A 225 16.07 7.33 13.89
CA GLU A 225 17.20 6.50 13.43
C GLU A 225 17.19 5.12 14.10
N ASN A 226 16.86 5.06 15.39
CA ASN A 226 16.78 3.78 16.13
C ASN A 226 15.69 2.86 15.57
N GLU A 227 14.54 3.39 15.19
CA GLU A 227 13.46 2.63 14.56
C GLU A 227 13.87 2.13 13.17
N ILE A 228 14.59 2.95 12.39
CA ILE A 228 15.15 2.57 11.09
C ILE A 228 16.20 1.46 11.24
N ILE A 229 17.07 1.53 12.25
CA ILE A 229 18.04 0.47 12.57
C ILE A 229 17.30 -0.84 12.92
N LYS A 230 16.25 -0.77 13.75
CA LYS A 230 15.44 -1.94 14.08
C LYS A 230 14.75 -2.52 12.86
N LEU A 231 14.20 -1.69 11.96
CA LEU A 231 13.65 -2.13 10.68
C LEU A 231 14.71 -2.87 9.85
N GLY A 232 15.95 -2.37 9.82
CA GLY A 232 17.08 -3.02 9.14
C GLY A 232 17.39 -4.41 9.73
N ARG A 233 17.34 -4.56 11.06
CA ARG A 233 17.46 -5.87 11.72
C ARG A 233 16.31 -6.81 11.35
N PHE A 234 15.08 -6.31 11.31
CA PHE A 234 13.94 -7.10 10.84
C PHE A 234 14.10 -7.51 9.38
N ALA A 235 14.58 -6.61 8.51
CA ALA A 235 14.88 -6.91 7.11
C ALA A 235 15.86 -8.08 6.96
N ALA A 236 16.93 -8.10 7.77
CA ALA A 236 17.89 -9.20 7.80
C ALA A 236 17.23 -10.53 8.23
N LEU A 237 16.35 -10.52 9.23
CA LEU A 237 15.64 -11.72 9.69
C LEU A 237 14.75 -12.36 8.61
N ILE A 238 14.23 -11.56 7.68
CA ILE A 238 13.41 -12.04 6.56
C ILE A 238 14.20 -12.22 5.25
N GLY A 239 15.53 -12.08 5.31
CA GLY A 239 16.42 -12.31 4.16
C GLY A 239 16.50 -11.16 3.16
N ILE A 240 16.18 -9.93 3.56
CA ILE A 240 16.51 -8.73 2.79
C ILE A 240 17.91 -8.27 3.21
N THR A 241 18.87 -8.35 2.30
CA THR A 241 20.19 -7.74 2.53
C THR A 241 20.04 -6.23 2.30
N PRO A 242 20.21 -5.38 3.32
CA PRO A 242 20.24 -3.94 3.08
C PRO A 242 21.39 -3.63 2.12
N PRO A 243 21.23 -2.70 1.18
CA PRO A 243 22.33 -2.26 0.35
C PRO A 243 23.46 -1.84 1.29
N SER A 244 24.66 -2.41 1.09
CA SER A 244 25.83 -2.09 1.89
C SER A 244 26.00 -0.57 1.93
N ALA A 245 25.95 0.01 3.11
CA ALA A 245 26.29 1.41 3.32
C ALA A 245 27.76 1.57 2.95
N GLY A 246 28.05 2.12 1.77
CA GLY A 246 29.41 2.51 1.44
C GLY A 246 29.99 1.88 0.18
N SER A 247 29.73 2.51 -0.92
CA SER A 247 30.79 2.94 -1.83
C SER A 247 30.29 4.25 -2.47
N GLY A 248 30.21 5.28 -1.63
CA GLY A 248 30.26 6.64 -2.13
C GLY A 248 31.56 6.76 -2.92
N SER A 249 31.47 6.68 -4.24
CA SER A 249 32.55 7.05 -5.13
C SER A 249 32.94 8.48 -4.72
N MET A 250 34.08 8.61 -4.04
CA MET A 250 34.78 9.87 -3.93
C MET A 250 35.10 10.31 -5.35
N THR A 251 34.23 11.11 -5.94
CA THR A 251 34.59 11.95 -7.06
C THR A 251 35.66 12.93 -6.56
N GLN A 252 36.93 12.64 -6.87
CA GLN A 252 38.03 13.55 -6.65
C GLN A 252 37.66 14.88 -7.35
N PRO A 253 37.88 16.02 -6.68
CA PRO A 253 37.71 17.31 -7.33
C PRO A 253 38.82 17.45 -8.39
N THR A 254 38.43 17.48 -9.64
CA THR A 254 39.28 17.81 -10.78
C THR A 254 39.87 19.20 -10.54
N SER A 255 41.14 19.28 -10.30
CA SER A 255 41.91 20.52 -10.22
C SER A 255 41.75 21.32 -11.52
N LYS A 256 41.07 22.47 -11.43
CA LYS A 256 41.03 23.46 -12.50
C LYS A 256 42.46 23.98 -12.74
N GLN A 257 43.06 23.57 -13.84
CA GLN A 257 44.23 24.25 -14.41
C GLN A 257 43.85 25.71 -14.71
N GLN A 258 44.50 26.62 -14.00
CA GLN A 258 44.55 28.03 -14.35
C GLN A 258 45.36 28.17 -15.65
N ASN A 259 44.70 28.44 -16.77
CA ASN A 259 45.35 28.95 -17.95
C ASN A 259 45.52 30.48 -17.77
N GLN A 260 46.77 30.88 -17.49
CA GLN A 260 47.22 32.26 -17.66
C GLN A 260 47.19 32.63 -19.17
N ALA A 261 46.51 33.67 -19.51
CA ALA A 261 46.62 34.32 -20.83
C ALA A 261 47.85 35.27 -20.81
N PRO A 262 48.66 35.32 -21.89
CA PRO A 262 49.72 36.28 -22.00
C PRO A 262 49.20 37.69 -22.38
N ALA A 263 49.84 38.68 -21.77
CA ALA A 263 49.66 40.07 -22.12
C ALA A 263 50.22 40.39 -23.53
N LEU A 264 49.45 41.13 -24.31
CA LEU A 264 49.93 42.15 -25.28
C LEU A 264 48.89 43.26 -25.29
#